data_edda6166801d72b28ba7d742ec598c07
#
_entry.id   edda6166801d72b28ba7d742ec598c07
#
_cell.length_a   1.000
_cell.length_b   1.000
_cell.length_c   1.000
_cell.angle_alpha   90.00
_cell.angle_beta   90.00
_cell.angle_gamma   90.00
#
_symmetry.space_group_name_H-M   'P 1'
#
loop_
_entity.id
_entity.type
_entity.pdbx_description
1 polymer ?
#
loop_
_entity_poly.entity_id
_entity_poly.type
_entity_poly.pdbx_seq_one_letter_code
_entity_poly.pdbx_strand_id
1 'polypeptide(L)'
;MTSPLLESRRELRKCAFQALMSLEFGTDMETACHFAYTHDREDADVQIPDFLLNLVSGVQAQKDELDKQINQHLKSGWTVERLTLVEKNLLRLGIFEITSFDTPQLVAVNEAIELAKSFSDQKSARFINGLLSQFVTEENE
;
A
#
# COMPACT_ATOMS: atom_id res chain seq x y z
N MET A 1 -22.97 0.59 7.25
CA MET A 1 -22.03 0.89 8.34
C MET A 1 -20.87 -0.08 8.32
N THR A 2 -19.65 0.44 8.34
CA THR A 2 -18.45 -0.36 8.31
C THR A 2 -18.17 -0.93 9.69
N SER A 3 -17.62 -2.15 9.78
CA SER A 3 -17.23 -2.68 11.06
C SER A 3 -16.04 -1.89 11.62
N PRO A 4 -15.93 -1.78 12.96
CA PRO A 4 -14.78 -1.08 13.55
C PRO A 4 -13.44 -1.67 13.13
N LEU A 5 -13.37 -2.99 12.94
CA LEU A 5 -12.14 -3.64 12.50
C LEU A 5 -11.75 -3.19 11.10
N LEU A 6 -12.70 -3.12 10.17
CA LEU A 6 -12.43 -2.68 8.80
C LEU A 6 -12.00 -1.22 8.76
N GLU A 7 -12.67 -0.35 9.52
CA GLU A 7 -12.30 1.05 9.59
C GLU A 7 -10.90 1.22 10.15
N SER A 8 -10.56 0.46 11.19
CA SER A 8 -9.25 0.50 11.80
C SER A 8 -8.17 0.08 10.80
N ARG A 9 -8.39 -0.99 10.04
CA ARG A 9 -7.42 -1.45 9.05
C ARG A 9 -7.29 -0.49 7.89
N ARG A 10 -8.39 0.15 7.49
CA ARG A 10 -8.35 1.16 6.43
C ARG A 10 -7.48 2.35 6.86
N GLU A 11 -7.61 2.80 8.11
CA GLU A 11 -6.75 3.85 8.64
C GLU A 11 -5.29 3.40 8.71
N LEU A 12 -5.04 2.16 9.11
CA LEU A 12 -3.68 1.64 9.18
C LEU A 12 -3.04 1.51 7.81
N ARG A 13 -3.84 1.22 6.77
CA ARG A 13 -3.30 1.20 5.40
C ARG A 13 -2.89 2.60 4.96
N LYS A 14 -3.64 3.64 5.34
CA LYS A 14 -3.22 5.01 5.08
C LYS A 14 -1.90 5.31 5.77
N CYS A 15 -1.76 4.90 7.02
CA CYS A 15 -0.51 5.08 7.75
C CYS A 15 0.63 4.35 7.07
N ALA A 16 0.39 3.12 6.60
CA ALA A 16 1.41 2.34 5.91
C ALA A 16 1.88 3.05 4.64
N PHE A 17 0.93 3.54 3.84
CA PHE A 17 1.27 4.27 2.64
C PHE A 17 2.10 5.52 2.96
N GLN A 18 1.69 6.29 3.97
CA GLN A 18 2.42 7.50 4.38
C GLN A 18 3.82 7.16 4.87
N ALA A 19 3.96 6.08 5.64
CA ALA A 19 5.26 5.64 6.10
C ALA A 19 6.16 5.24 4.92
N LEU A 20 5.61 4.51 3.96
CA LEU A 20 6.38 4.12 2.77
C LEU A 20 6.86 5.35 1.99
N MET A 21 6.02 6.38 1.88
CA MET A 21 6.43 7.63 1.24
C MET A 21 7.58 8.28 2.00
N SER A 22 7.53 8.28 3.33
CA SER A 22 8.62 8.84 4.14
C SER A 22 9.94 8.11 3.93
N LEU A 23 9.88 6.79 3.74
CA LEU A 23 11.08 6.00 3.50
C LEU A 23 11.79 6.39 2.21
N GLU A 24 11.04 6.87 1.22
CA GLU A 24 11.64 7.35 -0.03
C GLU A 24 12.55 8.55 0.20
N PHE A 25 12.35 9.28 1.30
CA PHE A 25 13.14 10.47 1.62
C PHE A 25 14.15 10.21 2.74
N GLY A 26 14.43 8.95 3.05
CA GLY A 26 15.51 8.57 3.96
C GLY A 26 15.12 8.41 5.42
N THR A 27 13.84 8.55 5.76
CA THR A 27 13.39 8.29 7.13
C THR A 27 13.50 6.79 7.42
N ASP A 28 13.94 6.43 8.62
CA ASP A 28 13.98 5.01 8.99
C ASP A 28 12.57 4.48 9.25
N MET A 29 12.41 3.16 9.17
CA MET A 29 11.11 2.52 9.21
C MET A 29 10.38 2.77 10.53
N GLU A 30 11.09 2.66 11.65
CA GLU A 30 10.46 2.85 12.96
C GLU A 30 9.93 4.27 13.12
N THR A 31 10.75 5.26 12.77
CA THR A 31 10.35 6.67 12.83
C THR A 31 9.19 6.96 11.89
N ALA A 32 9.25 6.43 10.67
CA ALA A 32 8.19 6.65 9.67
C ALA A 32 6.85 6.08 10.14
N CYS A 33 6.86 4.87 10.66
CA CYS A 33 5.63 4.23 11.16
C CYS A 33 5.09 4.97 12.38
N HIS A 34 5.97 5.34 13.30
CA HIS A 34 5.55 6.06 14.49
C HIS A 34 4.91 7.40 14.14
N PHE A 35 5.55 8.16 13.28
CA PHE A 35 5.00 9.46 12.86
C PHE A 35 3.66 9.29 12.15
N ALA A 36 3.59 8.36 11.19
CA ALA A 36 2.37 8.14 10.43
C ALA A 36 1.20 7.77 11.33
N TYR A 37 1.46 7.00 12.37
CA TYR A 37 0.40 6.54 13.27
C TYR A 37 0.01 7.58 14.31
N THR A 38 0.94 8.43 14.74
CA THR A 38 0.71 9.29 15.91
C THR A 38 0.50 10.77 15.59
N HIS A 39 0.79 11.22 14.36
CA HIS A 39 0.84 12.66 14.08
C HIS A 39 -0.49 13.39 14.33
N ASP A 40 -1.62 12.70 14.20
CA ASP A 40 -2.93 13.32 14.49
C ASP A 40 -3.62 12.69 15.71
N ARG A 41 -2.84 12.01 16.57
CA ARG A 41 -3.33 11.42 17.81
C ARG A 41 -2.83 12.23 18.99
N GLU A 42 -3.63 12.31 20.04
CA GLU A 42 -3.25 13.05 21.23
C GLU A 42 -2.20 12.32 22.06
N ASP A 43 -2.22 10.99 22.03
CA ASP A 43 -1.29 10.17 22.82
C ASP A 43 -0.21 9.60 21.92
N ALA A 44 1.01 10.15 22.00
CA ALA A 44 2.13 9.73 21.17
C ALA A 44 2.85 8.49 21.73
N ASP A 45 2.49 8.05 22.93
CA ASP A 45 3.15 6.90 23.56
C ASP A 45 2.43 5.58 23.29
N VAL A 46 1.53 5.55 22.31
CA VAL A 46 0.82 4.33 21.94
C VAL A 46 1.72 3.37 21.21
N GLN A 47 1.46 2.10 21.37
CA GLN A 47 2.19 1.05 20.65
C GLN A 47 1.70 1.00 19.18
N ILE A 48 2.63 0.86 18.26
CA ILE A 48 2.31 0.78 16.84
C ILE A 48 1.67 -0.59 16.56
N PRO A 49 0.49 -0.63 15.93
CA PRO A 49 -0.16 -1.92 15.64
C PRO A 49 0.68 -2.80 14.72
N ASP A 50 0.65 -4.10 14.99
CA ASP A 50 1.39 -5.08 14.18
C ASP A 50 0.97 -5.04 12.71
N PHE A 51 -0.31 -4.84 12.44
CA PHE A 51 -0.80 -4.78 11.06
C PHE A 51 -0.03 -3.72 10.26
N LEU A 52 0.15 -2.53 10.84
CA LEU A 52 0.89 -1.45 10.20
C LEU A 52 2.35 -1.83 10.01
N LEU A 53 3.01 -2.30 11.06
CA LEU A 53 4.42 -2.67 10.99
C LEU A 53 4.65 -3.78 9.97
N ASN A 54 3.76 -4.76 9.92
CA ASN A 54 3.92 -5.89 9.01
C ASN A 54 3.74 -5.46 7.55
N LEU A 55 2.84 -4.54 7.28
CA LEU A 55 2.69 -4.03 5.91
C LEU A 55 3.95 -3.30 5.46
N VAL A 56 4.45 -2.38 6.28
CA VAL A 56 5.60 -1.57 5.89
C VAL A 56 6.87 -2.42 5.79
N SER A 57 7.12 -3.28 6.79
CA SER A 57 8.31 -4.12 6.76
C SER A 57 8.27 -5.13 5.62
N GLY A 58 7.09 -5.68 5.33
CA GLY A 58 6.94 -6.63 4.24
C GLY A 58 7.22 -6.00 2.89
N VAL A 59 6.68 -4.80 2.65
CA VAL A 59 6.94 -4.09 1.40
C VAL A 59 8.43 -3.77 1.27
N GLN A 60 9.06 -3.29 2.35
CA GLN A 60 10.49 -2.97 2.29
C GLN A 60 11.34 -4.20 2.03
N ALA A 61 11.01 -5.32 2.67
CA ALA A 61 11.78 -6.56 2.48
C ALA A 61 11.65 -7.10 1.05
N GLN A 62 10.52 -6.87 0.40
CA GLN A 62 10.26 -7.38 -0.94
C GLN A 62 10.31 -6.31 -2.04
N LYS A 63 10.84 -5.14 -1.72
CA LYS A 63 10.79 -3.99 -2.62
C LYS A 63 11.30 -4.30 -4.03
N ASP A 64 12.47 -4.91 -4.13
CA ASP A 64 13.07 -5.20 -5.43
C ASP A 64 12.23 -6.20 -6.23
N GLU A 65 11.71 -7.22 -5.56
CA GLU A 65 10.84 -8.20 -6.21
C GLU A 65 9.52 -7.57 -6.63
N LEU A 66 8.95 -6.70 -5.79
CA LEU A 66 7.72 -5.99 -6.12
C LEU A 66 7.92 -5.10 -7.34
N ASP A 67 9.04 -4.38 -7.42
CA ASP A 67 9.34 -3.54 -8.57
C ASP A 67 9.49 -4.36 -9.84
N LYS A 68 10.11 -5.53 -9.73
CA LYS A 68 10.23 -6.44 -10.86
C LYS A 68 8.85 -6.89 -11.35
N GLN A 69 7.97 -7.22 -10.43
CA GLN A 69 6.60 -7.61 -10.79
C GLN A 69 5.83 -6.46 -11.43
N ILE A 70 6.00 -5.24 -10.93
CA ILE A 70 5.38 -4.07 -11.54
C ILE A 70 5.86 -3.93 -12.99
N ASN A 71 7.18 -4.01 -13.21
CA ASN A 71 7.75 -3.88 -14.56
C ASN A 71 7.20 -4.91 -15.52
N GLN A 72 6.94 -6.12 -15.05
CA GLN A 72 6.40 -7.19 -15.89
C GLN A 72 4.97 -6.93 -16.37
N HIS A 73 4.26 -6.02 -15.69
CA HIS A 73 2.86 -5.73 -15.99
C HIS A 73 2.65 -4.35 -16.59
N LEU A 74 3.72 -3.58 -16.79
CA LEU A 74 3.62 -2.27 -17.43
C LEU A 74 3.66 -2.42 -18.95
N LYS A 75 3.08 -1.45 -19.63
CA LYS A 75 3.14 -1.41 -21.09
C LYS A 75 4.57 -1.13 -21.56
N SER A 76 4.86 -1.56 -22.76
CA SER A 76 6.17 -1.32 -23.38
C SER A 76 6.54 0.16 -23.29
N GLY A 77 7.79 0.41 -22.91
CA GLY A 77 8.28 1.77 -22.76
C GLY A 77 8.09 2.37 -21.37
N TRP A 78 7.36 1.70 -20.49
CA TRP A 78 7.16 2.15 -19.12
C TRP A 78 7.91 1.26 -18.14
N THR A 79 8.49 1.89 -17.13
CA THR A 79 9.19 1.18 -16.04
C THR A 79 8.76 1.80 -14.72
N VAL A 80 9.00 1.06 -13.64
CA VAL A 80 8.63 1.53 -12.30
C VAL A 80 9.29 2.88 -11.98
N GLU A 81 10.52 3.10 -12.50
CA GLU A 81 11.22 4.37 -12.27
C GLU A 81 10.52 5.58 -12.87
N ARG A 82 9.68 5.36 -13.87
CA ARG A 82 8.96 6.44 -14.54
C ARG A 82 7.61 6.76 -13.88
N LEU A 83 7.18 5.95 -12.94
CA LEU A 83 5.94 6.19 -12.21
C LEU A 83 6.17 7.24 -11.13
N THR A 84 5.08 7.91 -10.71
CA THR A 84 5.17 8.82 -9.57
C THR A 84 5.45 8.03 -8.30
N LEU A 85 6.00 8.70 -7.28
CA LEU A 85 6.22 8.03 -5.98
C LEU A 85 4.92 7.51 -5.39
N VAL A 86 3.83 8.25 -5.58
CA VAL A 86 2.51 7.83 -5.09
C VAL A 86 2.10 6.52 -5.77
N GLU A 87 2.17 6.48 -7.10
CA GLU A 87 1.79 5.28 -7.86
C GLU A 87 2.67 4.08 -7.49
N LYS A 88 3.98 4.30 -7.41
CA LYS A 88 4.92 3.26 -7.02
C LYS A 88 4.55 2.61 -5.70
N ASN A 89 4.34 3.43 -4.69
CA ASN A 89 4.11 2.93 -3.35
C ASN A 89 2.72 2.31 -3.20
N LEU A 90 1.72 2.84 -3.90
CA LEU A 90 0.40 2.21 -3.93
C LEU A 90 0.46 0.84 -4.58
N LEU A 91 1.19 0.71 -5.68
CA LEU A 91 1.35 -0.58 -6.36
C LEU A 91 2.12 -1.57 -5.52
N ARG A 92 3.23 -1.15 -4.92
CA ARG A 92 4.02 -2.04 -4.05
C ARG A 92 3.17 -2.55 -2.89
N LEU A 93 2.46 -1.66 -2.22
CA LEU A 93 1.61 -2.04 -1.10
C LEU A 93 0.49 -2.97 -1.54
N GLY A 94 -0.18 -2.64 -2.65
CA GLY A 94 -1.27 -3.45 -3.18
C GLY A 94 -0.83 -4.84 -3.56
N ILE A 95 0.27 -4.97 -4.31
CA ILE A 95 0.77 -6.27 -4.73
C ILE A 95 1.18 -7.09 -3.51
N PHE A 96 1.88 -6.47 -2.56
CA PHE A 96 2.28 -7.18 -1.35
C PHE A 96 1.05 -7.73 -0.61
N GLU A 97 0.01 -6.92 -0.45
CA GLU A 97 -1.16 -7.34 0.28
C GLU A 97 -1.92 -8.45 -0.47
N ILE A 98 -1.97 -8.38 -1.81
CA ILE A 98 -2.64 -9.40 -2.62
C ILE A 98 -1.89 -10.73 -2.57
N THR A 99 -0.56 -10.70 -2.66
CA THR A 99 0.22 -11.90 -2.92
C THR A 99 0.90 -12.50 -1.69
N SER A 100 1.15 -11.71 -0.66
CA SER A 100 1.99 -12.13 0.47
C SER A 100 1.36 -11.91 1.84
N PHE A 101 0.14 -11.41 1.86
CA PHE A 101 -0.56 -11.14 3.11
C PHE A 101 -1.84 -11.97 3.14
N ASP A 102 -2.50 -12.04 4.29
CA ASP A 102 -3.71 -12.87 4.42
C ASP A 102 -5.02 -12.12 4.16
N THR A 103 -4.94 -10.91 3.62
CA THR A 103 -6.12 -10.18 3.17
C THR A 103 -6.72 -10.88 1.95
N PRO A 104 -8.04 -11.07 1.90
CA PRO A 104 -8.65 -11.58 0.66
C PRO A 104 -8.29 -10.69 -0.53
N GLN A 105 -7.98 -11.31 -1.66
CA GLN A 105 -7.38 -10.59 -2.79
C GLN A 105 -8.25 -9.44 -3.30
N LEU A 106 -9.56 -9.66 -3.44
CA LEU A 106 -10.45 -8.61 -3.93
C LEU A 106 -10.56 -7.46 -2.92
N VAL A 107 -10.49 -7.76 -1.62
CA VAL A 107 -10.48 -6.71 -0.60
C VAL A 107 -9.21 -5.88 -0.73
N ALA A 108 -8.06 -6.55 -0.93
CA ALA A 108 -6.79 -5.84 -1.10
C ALA A 108 -6.81 -4.90 -2.30
N VAL A 109 -7.36 -5.35 -3.43
CA VAL A 109 -7.49 -4.50 -4.62
C VAL A 109 -8.37 -3.28 -4.31
N ASN A 110 -9.54 -3.52 -3.71
CA ASN A 110 -10.46 -2.43 -3.41
C ASN A 110 -9.88 -1.41 -2.45
N GLU A 111 -9.13 -1.87 -1.44
CA GLU A 111 -8.52 -0.96 -0.49
C GLU A 111 -7.39 -0.14 -1.14
N ALA A 112 -6.64 -0.73 -2.06
CA ALA A 112 -5.63 0.00 -2.81
C ALA A 112 -6.27 1.09 -3.68
N ILE A 113 -7.42 0.80 -4.28
CA ILE A 113 -8.15 1.77 -5.08
C ILE A 113 -8.64 2.93 -4.19
N GLU A 114 -9.14 2.63 -2.98
CA GLU A 114 -9.57 3.68 -2.06
C GLU A 114 -8.40 4.57 -1.66
N LEU A 115 -7.22 3.99 -1.43
CA LEU A 115 -6.01 4.77 -1.17
C LEU A 115 -5.67 5.67 -2.36
N ALA A 116 -5.76 5.14 -3.57
CA ALA A 116 -5.46 5.91 -4.76
C ALA A 116 -6.41 7.10 -4.90
N LYS A 117 -7.68 6.91 -4.59
CA LYS A 117 -8.65 8.01 -4.62
C LYS A 117 -8.35 9.07 -3.57
N SER A 118 -7.82 8.66 -2.41
CA SER A 118 -7.51 9.60 -1.33
C SER A 118 -6.23 10.39 -1.58
N PHE A 119 -5.22 9.76 -2.19
CA PHE A 119 -3.89 10.35 -2.32
C PHE A 119 -3.51 10.70 -3.75
N SER A 120 -4.37 10.41 -4.71
CA SER A 120 -4.12 10.71 -6.11
C SER A 120 -5.44 11.09 -6.79
N ASP A 121 -5.65 10.67 -8.05
CA ASP A 121 -6.84 11.05 -8.81
C ASP A 121 -7.50 9.83 -9.44
N GLN A 122 -8.62 10.06 -10.14
CA GLN A 122 -9.39 9.00 -10.78
C GLN A 122 -8.59 8.27 -11.85
N LYS A 123 -7.74 8.99 -12.57
CA LYS A 123 -6.91 8.38 -13.60
C LYS A 123 -5.92 7.40 -13.01
N SER A 124 -5.25 7.81 -11.94
CA SER A 124 -4.32 6.93 -11.23
C SER A 124 -5.05 5.75 -10.61
N ALA A 125 -6.24 5.97 -10.05
CA ALA A 125 -7.02 4.88 -9.47
C ALA A 125 -7.36 3.83 -10.51
N ARG A 126 -7.74 4.25 -11.73
CA ARG A 126 -8.04 3.31 -12.83
C ARG A 126 -6.80 2.54 -13.27
N PHE A 127 -5.66 3.24 -13.36
CA PHE A 127 -4.39 2.61 -13.71
C PHE A 127 -4.02 1.54 -12.68
N ILE A 128 -4.11 1.88 -11.39
CA ILE A 128 -3.77 0.96 -10.32
C ILE A 128 -4.71 -0.23 -10.31
N ASN A 129 -6.01 0.00 -10.49
CA ASN A 129 -6.97 -1.10 -10.58
C ASN A 129 -6.62 -2.06 -11.71
N GLY A 130 -6.32 -1.52 -12.89
CA GLY A 130 -5.98 -2.35 -14.05
C GLY A 130 -4.75 -3.20 -13.84
N LEU A 131 -3.73 -2.63 -13.18
CA LEU A 131 -2.51 -3.37 -12.92
C LEU A 131 -2.71 -4.41 -11.81
N LEU A 132 -3.29 -4.01 -10.69
CA LEU A 132 -3.45 -4.91 -9.54
C LEU A 132 -4.40 -6.07 -9.84
N SER A 133 -5.40 -5.85 -10.68
CA SER A 133 -6.34 -6.92 -11.03
C SER A 133 -5.65 -8.11 -11.69
N GLN A 134 -4.50 -7.88 -12.32
CA GLN A 134 -3.75 -8.95 -12.96
C GLN A 134 -3.09 -9.90 -11.96
N PHE A 135 -3.00 -9.51 -10.68
CA PHE A 135 -2.42 -10.34 -9.64
C PHE A 135 -3.45 -11.17 -8.90
N VAL A 136 -4.73 -10.97 -9.19
CA VAL A 136 -5.80 -11.73 -8.52
C VAL A 136 -5.89 -13.11 -9.16
N THR A 137 -5.73 -14.14 -8.34
CA THR A 137 -5.79 -15.53 -8.80
C THR A 137 -7.04 -16.25 -8.32
N GLU A 138 -7.78 -15.65 -7.37
CA GLU A 138 -9.01 -16.26 -6.88
C GLU A 138 -10.10 -16.10 -7.92
N GLU A 139 -10.89 -17.15 -8.09
CA GLU A 139 -12.03 -17.06 -8.99
C GLU A 139 -13.17 -16.33 -8.31
N ASN A 140 -13.92 -15.55 -9.08
CA ASN A 140 -15.14 -14.93 -8.59
C ASN A 140 -16.25 -15.95 -8.57
N GLU A 141 -16.72 -16.22 -7.40
CA GLU A 141 -17.84 -17.12 -7.20
C GLU A 141 -19.17 -16.41 -7.45
#